data_395da831afc9f24bba5d6536def60008
#
_entry.id   395da831afc9f24bba5d6536def60008
#
_cell.length_a   1.000
_cell.length_b   1.000
_cell.length_c   1.000
_cell.angle_alpha   90.00
_cell.angle_beta   90.00
_cell.angle_gamma   90.00
#
_symmetry.space_group_name_H-M   'P 1'
#
loop_
_entity.id
_entity.type
_entity.pdbx_description
1 polymer ?
#
loop_
_entity_poly.entity_id
_entity_poly.type
_entity_poly.pdbx_seq_one_letter_code
_entity_poly.pdbx_strand_id
1 'polypeptide(L)'
;MELNEYQQKAMTTCMPSCDNFAYMMLNLVGELGEFASKVAKQIRRENIILDRNQINPTIKGHYELYGPEFKAELRKEAGDMLWQLAGLIGVMGWDLEDVAAENLEKLAARKEAGTIDGDGDGIIR
;
A
#
# COMPACT_ATOMS: atom_id res chain seq x y z
N MET A 1 11.77 -13.82 -4.63
CA MET A 1 10.50 -14.30 -4.05
C MET A 1 9.36 -13.99 -5.00
N GLU A 2 8.52 -14.96 -5.25
CA GLU A 2 7.35 -14.83 -6.11
C GLU A 2 6.17 -14.22 -5.32
N LEU A 3 5.23 -13.59 -6.01
CA LEU A 3 4.07 -12.98 -5.35
C LEU A 3 3.21 -14.00 -4.60
N ASN A 4 2.97 -15.15 -5.22
CA ASN A 4 2.17 -16.20 -4.57
C ASN A 4 2.91 -16.80 -3.36
N GLU A 5 4.21 -16.90 -3.43
CA GLU A 5 5.02 -17.32 -2.29
C GLU A 5 4.88 -16.36 -1.13
N TYR A 6 4.94 -15.06 -1.41
CA TYR A 6 4.70 -14.05 -0.39
C TYR A 6 3.31 -14.21 0.24
N GLN A 7 2.28 -14.31 -0.60
CA GLN A 7 0.91 -14.43 -0.10
C GLN A 7 0.75 -15.65 0.82
N GLN A 8 1.26 -16.79 0.39
CA GLN A 8 1.18 -18.02 1.19
C GLN A 8 1.87 -17.88 2.53
N LYS A 9 3.10 -17.38 2.52
CA LYS A 9 3.87 -17.20 3.75
C LYS A 9 3.25 -16.16 4.68
N ALA A 10 2.80 -15.04 4.12
CA ALA A 10 2.18 -13.99 4.89
C ALA A 10 0.91 -14.48 5.61
N MET A 11 0.09 -15.26 4.92
CA MET A 11 -1.18 -15.73 5.48
C MET A 11 -1.00 -16.79 6.56
N THR A 12 0.18 -17.38 6.72
CA THR A 12 0.45 -18.25 7.88
C THR A 12 0.39 -17.50 9.20
N THR A 13 0.49 -16.17 9.17
CA THR A 13 0.41 -15.33 10.36
C THR A 13 -1.01 -14.78 10.60
N CYS A 14 -1.97 -15.17 9.77
CA CYS A 14 -3.34 -14.70 9.89
C CYS A 14 -4.09 -15.49 10.96
N MET A 15 -4.65 -14.78 11.93
CA MET A 15 -5.48 -15.40 12.97
C MET A 15 -6.82 -15.86 12.37
N PRO A 16 -7.40 -16.97 12.85
CA PRO A 16 -8.69 -17.44 12.32
C PRO A 16 -9.79 -16.37 12.37
N SER A 17 -9.83 -15.54 13.40
CA SER A 17 -10.81 -14.47 13.52
C SER A 17 -10.63 -13.35 12.50
N CYS A 18 -9.50 -13.30 11.84
CA CYS A 18 -9.16 -12.26 10.85
C CYS A 18 -9.24 -12.77 9.41
N ASP A 19 -9.42 -14.07 9.22
CA ASP A 19 -9.45 -14.70 7.91
C ASP A 19 -10.85 -14.61 7.30
N ASN A 20 -11.26 -13.38 6.97
CA ASN A 20 -12.56 -13.11 6.37
C ASN A 20 -12.54 -11.76 5.64
N PHE A 21 -13.50 -11.60 4.74
CA PHE A 21 -13.59 -10.41 3.89
C PHE A 21 -13.76 -9.12 4.71
N ALA A 22 -14.66 -9.13 5.67
CA ALA A 22 -14.96 -7.92 6.44
C ALA A 22 -13.71 -7.39 7.16
N TYR A 23 -13.01 -8.27 7.85
CA TYR A 23 -11.78 -7.88 8.55
C TYR A 23 -10.72 -7.38 7.56
N MET A 24 -10.46 -8.15 6.52
CA MET A 24 -9.40 -7.80 5.57
C MET A 24 -9.66 -6.48 4.88
N MET A 25 -10.91 -6.19 4.53
CA MET A 25 -11.28 -4.93 3.91
C MET A 25 -11.15 -3.77 4.90
N LEU A 26 -11.74 -3.90 6.08
CA LEU A 26 -11.74 -2.83 7.06
C LEU A 26 -10.33 -2.52 7.56
N ASN A 27 -9.53 -3.53 7.80
CA ASN A 27 -8.19 -3.31 8.31
C ASN A 27 -7.21 -2.81 7.24
N LEU A 28 -7.51 -3.03 5.96
CA LEU A 28 -6.72 -2.41 4.89
C LEU A 28 -6.84 -0.88 4.98
N VAL A 29 -8.04 -0.38 5.21
CA VAL A 29 -8.25 1.06 5.42
C VAL A 29 -7.52 1.53 6.68
N GLY A 30 -7.56 0.71 7.74
CA GLY A 30 -6.84 1.01 8.98
C GLY A 30 -5.33 1.12 8.78
N GLU A 31 -4.74 0.19 8.04
CA GLU A 31 -3.30 0.21 7.78
C GLU A 31 -2.89 1.42 6.91
N LEU A 32 -3.70 1.75 5.91
CA LEU A 32 -3.49 2.96 5.13
C LEU A 32 -3.57 4.20 6.03
N GLY A 33 -4.53 4.22 6.95
CA GLY A 33 -4.69 5.29 7.91
C GLY A 33 -3.48 5.43 8.85
N GLU A 34 -2.89 4.32 9.27
CA GLU A 34 -1.70 4.35 10.11
C GLU A 34 -0.49 4.93 9.37
N PHE A 35 -0.31 4.55 8.13
CA PHE A 35 0.73 5.15 7.30
C PHE A 35 0.53 6.67 7.21
N ALA A 36 -0.66 7.09 6.85
CA ALA A 36 -1.00 8.50 6.68
C ALA A 36 -0.89 9.28 8.01
N SER A 37 -1.35 8.69 9.11
CA SER A 37 -1.34 9.39 10.40
C SER A 37 0.05 9.59 10.96
N LYS A 38 0.98 8.69 10.69
CA LYS A 38 2.38 8.89 11.08
C LYS A 38 2.97 10.12 10.39
N VAL A 39 2.67 10.31 9.12
CA VAL A 39 3.10 11.50 8.37
C VAL A 39 2.40 12.75 8.89
N ALA A 40 1.08 12.69 9.04
CA ALA A 40 0.28 13.83 9.51
C ALA A 40 0.71 14.31 10.89
N LYS A 41 1.07 13.37 11.79
CA LYS A 41 1.55 13.70 13.12
C LYS A 41 2.84 14.54 13.07
N GLN A 42 3.74 14.21 12.17
CA GLN A 42 4.98 14.97 12.04
C GLN A 42 4.75 16.34 11.41
N ILE A 43 3.79 16.46 10.51
CA ILE A 43 3.37 17.75 9.97
C ILE A 43 2.76 18.61 11.08
N ARG A 44 1.85 18.04 11.88
CA ARG A 44 1.19 18.74 12.99
C ARG A 44 2.21 19.24 14.02
N ARG A 45 3.27 18.48 14.26
CA ARG A 45 4.34 18.85 15.17
C ARG A 45 5.38 19.77 14.56
N GLU A 46 5.18 20.16 13.31
CA GLU A 46 6.07 21.04 12.56
C GLU A 46 7.49 20.48 12.39
N ASN A 47 7.61 19.16 12.34
CA ASN A 47 8.91 18.48 12.19
C ASN A 47 9.27 18.22 10.73
N ILE A 48 8.29 18.14 9.85
CA ILE A 48 8.51 17.86 8.43
C ILE A 48 7.63 18.75 7.56
N ILE A 49 8.09 18.91 6.30
CA ILE A 49 7.32 19.52 5.23
C ILE A 49 7.34 18.55 4.05
N LEU A 50 6.17 18.33 3.45
CA LEU A 50 6.06 17.49 2.28
C LEU A 50 6.22 18.32 1.01
N ASP A 51 7.00 17.81 0.07
CA ASP A 51 7.15 18.38 -1.26
C ASP A 51 7.15 17.24 -2.28
N ARG A 52 5.99 16.97 -2.87
CA ARG A 52 5.76 15.86 -3.79
C ARG A 52 6.18 14.54 -3.15
N ASN A 53 7.28 13.94 -3.60
CA ASN A 53 7.79 12.67 -3.09
C ASN A 53 8.88 12.85 -2.03
N GLN A 54 9.08 14.05 -1.53
CA GLN A 54 10.10 14.33 -0.52
C GLN A 54 9.49 14.62 0.83
N ILE A 55 10.10 14.05 1.85
CA ILE A 55 9.79 14.33 3.25
C ILE A 55 10.99 15.08 3.79
N ASN A 56 10.86 16.38 3.94
CA ASN A 56 11.95 17.25 4.34
C ASN A 56 11.84 17.62 5.81
N PRO A 57 12.93 17.52 6.59
CA PRO A 57 12.91 18.03 7.96
C PRO A 57 12.83 19.55 7.97
N THR A 58 12.14 20.09 8.96
CA THR A 58 12.14 21.54 9.22
C THR A 58 13.33 21.88 10.11
N ILE A 59 13.52 23.18 10.39
CA ILE A 59 14.54 23.62 11.34
C ILE A 59 14.30 22.99 12.72
N LYS A 60 13.04 22.79 13.10
CA LYS A 60 12.66 22.17 14.37
C LYS A 60 12.87 20.67 14.37
N GLY A 61 12.74 20.02 13.22
CA GLY A 61 12.93 18.58 13.08
C GLY A 61 14.41 18.23 12.97
N HIS A 62 14.78 17.05 13.49
CA HIS A 62 16.13 16.53 13.38
C HIS A 62 16.26 15.66 12.15
N TYR A 63 17.16 16.00 11.25
CA TYR A 63 17.34 15.28 10.00
C TYR A 63 17.59 13.79 10.21
N GLU A 64 18.45 13.45 11.18
CA GLU A 64 18.78 12.06 11.47
C GLU A 64 17.55 11.25 11.92
N LEU A 65 16.60 11.92 12.58
CA LEU A 65 15.38 11.27 13.05
C LEU A 65 14.32 11.19 11.97
N TYR A 66 14.13 12.28 11.20
CA TYR A 66 13.02 12.38 10.24
C TYR A 66 13.43 12.12 8.79
N GLY A 67 14.69 11.83 8.53
CA GLY A 67 15.18 11.40 7.23
C GLY A 67 15.09 9.89 7.08
N PRO A 68 16.25 9.19 7.17
CA PRO A 68 16.28 7.74 6.91
C PRO A 68 15.44 6.90 7.88
N GLU A 69 15.48 7.25 9.17
CA GLU A 69 14.77 6.47 10.20
C GLU A 69 13.26 6.56 10.06
N PHE A 70 12.74 7.75 9.78
CA PHE A 70 11.32 7.93 9.58
C PHE A 70 10.84 7.19 8.34
N LYS A 71 11.60 7.25 7.25
CA LYS A 71 11.29 6.49 6.04
C LYS A 71 11.31 5.00 6.29
N ALA A 72 12.23 4.51 7.12
CA ALA A 72 12.28 3.10 7.49
C ALA A 72 11.02 2.67 8.26
N GLU A 73 10.51 3.51 9.15
CA GLU A 73 9.24 3.24 9.82
C GLU A 73 8.07 3.22 8.87
N LEU A 74 7.99 4.18 7.96
CA LEU A 74 6.93 4.20 6.93
C LEU A 74 6.98 2.96 6.05
N ARG A 75 8.19 2.47 5.76
CA ARG A 75 8.36 1.26 4.96
C ARG A 75 7.78 0.03 5.66
N LYS A 76 7.87 -0.05 6.98
CA LYS A 76 7.22 -1.13 7.74
C LYS A 76 5.71 -1.04 7.64
N GLU A 77 5.16 0.16 7.74
CA GLU A 77 3.71 0.35 7.57
C GLU A 77 3.26 -0.01 6.15
N ALA A 78 4.08 0.28 5.15
CA ALA A 78 3.81 -0.15 3.78
C ALA A 78 3.76 -1.69 3.69
N GLY A 79 4.63 -2.38 4.41
CA GLY A 79 4.60 -3.83 4.52
C GLY A 79 3.29 -4.34 5.11
N ASP A 80 2.77 -3.67 6.14
CA ASP A 80 1.49 -4.03 6.73
C ASP A 80 0.33 -3.83 5.76
N MET A 81 0.38 -2.79 4.94
CA MET A 81 -0.58 -2.59 3.86
C MET A 81 -0.52 -3.71 2.83
N LEU A 82 0.68 -4.13 2.47
CA LEU A 82 0.87 -5.24 1.52
C LEU A 82 0.30 -6.54 2.09
N TRP A 83 0.58 -6.83 3.35
CA TRP A 83 0.03 -7.99 4.04
C TRP A 83 -1.49 -7.99 3.99
N GLN A 84 -2.08 -6.86 4.31
CA GLN A 84 -3.53 -6.70 4.36
C GLN A 84 -4.16 -6.88 2.98
N LEU A 85 -3.51 -6.34 1.95
CA LEU A 85 -3.97 -6.49 0.57
C LEU A 85 -3.87 -7.95 0.11
N ALA A 86 -2.78 -8.62 0.45
CA ALA A 86 -2.62 -10.05 0.16
C ALA A 86 -3.73 -10.88 0.83
N GLY A 87 -4.08 -10.54 2.06
CA GLY A 87 -5.17 -11.19 2.78
C GLY A 87 -6.52 -10.95 2.14
N LEU A 88 -6.80 -9.71 1.75
CA LEU A 88 -8.05 -9.36 1.08
C LEU A 88 -8.21 -10.15 -0.22
N ILE A 89 -7.17 -10.20 -1.03
CA ILE A 89 -7.17 -10.95 -2.29
C ILE A 89 -7.37 -12.44 -2.01
N GLY A 90 -6.71 -12.96 -0.98
CA GLY A 90 -6.83 -14.37 -0.62
C GLY A 90 -8.22 -14.79 -0.17
N VAL A 91 -8.89 -13.99 0.66
CA VAL A 91 -10.27 -14.32 1.11
C VAL A 91 -11.30 -14.24 -0.01
N MET A 92 -10.96 -13.57 -1.10
CA MET A 92 -11.79 -13.59 -2.31
C MET A 92 -11.56 -14.82 -3.17
N GLY A 93 -10.64 -15.68 -2.79
CA GLY A 93 -10.29 -16.86 -3.55
C GLY A 93 -9.32 -16.59 -4.70
N TRP A 94 -8.66 -15.48 -4.68
CA TRP A 94 -7.72 -15.06 -5.73
C TRP A 94 -6.28 -15.15 -5.21
N ASP A 95 -5.33 -15.30 -6.13
CA ASP A 95 -3.93 -15.19 -5.78
C ASP A 95 -3.32 -13.90 -6.33
N LEU A 96 -2.26 -13.46 -5.68
CA LEU A 96 -1.61 -12.21 -6.02
C LEU A 96 -1.07 -12.18 -7.44
N GLU A 97 -0.54 -13.30 -7.91
CA GLU A 97 0.07 -13.37 -9.23
C GLU A 97 -0.97 -13.13 -10.33
N ASP A 98 -2.14 -13.74 -10.21
CA ASP A 98 -3.21 -13.56 -11.19
C ASP A 98 -3.72 -12.12 -11.19
N VAL A 99 -3.92 -11.55 -10.01
CA VAL A 99 -4.38 -10.16 -9.90
C VAL A 99 -3.34 -9.22 -10.52
N ALA A 100 -2.07 -9.44 -10.26
CA ALA A 100 -0.99 -8.64 -10.82
C ALA A 100 -0.92 -8.79 -12.35
N ALA A 101 -1.04 -10.01 -12.86
CA ALA A 101 -1.01 -10.27 -14.30
C ALA A 101 -2.17 -9.57 -15.03
N GLU A 102 -3.38 -9.68 -14.49
CA GLU A 102 -4.55 -9.00 -15.05
C GLU A 102 -4.38 -7.49 -15.04
N ASN A 103 -3.81 -6.95 -13.97
CA ASN A 103 -3.55 -5.52 -13.87
C ASN A 103 -2.57 -5.07 -14.96
N LEU A 104 -1.49 -5.83 -15.18
CA LEU A 104 -0.53 -5.52 -16.22
C LEU A 104 -1.15 -5.58 -17.62
N GLU A 105 -2.01 -6.54 -17.88
CA GLU A 105 -2.72 -6.65 -19.15
C GLU A 105 -3.60 -5.43 -19.39
N LYS A 106 -4.34 -5.01 -18.37
CA LYS A 106 -5.18 -3.81 -18.46
C LYS A 106 -4.35 -2.56 -18.73
N LEU A 107 -3.24 -2.40 -18.03
CA LEU A 107 -2.34 -1.25 -18.22
C LEU A 107 -1.71 -1.26 -19.62
N ALA A 108 -1.31 -2.41 -20.12
CA ALA A 108 -0.75 -2.54 -21.46
C ALA A 108 -1.77 -2.15 -22.52
N ALA A 109 -3.02 -2.58 -22.37
CA ALA A 109 -4.09 -2.22 -23.29
C ALA A 109 -4.36 -0.70 -23.29
N ARG A 110 -4.36 -0.08 -22.13
CA ARG A 110 -4.51 1.39 -22.02
C ARG A 110 -3.37 2.12 -22.69
N LYS A 111 -2.16 1.67 -22.49
CA LYS A 111 -0.98 2.26 -23.11
C LYS A 111 -1.04 2.17 -24.61
N GLU A 112 -1.39 1.01 -25.15
CA GLU A 112 -1.53 0.78 -26.58
C GLU A 112 -2.63 1.64 -27.19
N ALA A 113 -3.75 1.80 -26.47
CA ALA A 113 -4.87 2.63 -26.91
C ALA A 113 -4.63 4.14 -26.74
N GLY A 114 -3.56 4.54 -26.07
CA GLY A 114 -3.28 5.95 -25.78
C GLY A 114 -4.19 6.55 -24.72
N THR A 115 -4.72 5.73 -23.80
CA THR A 115 -5.72 6.17 -22.82
C THR A 115 -5.23 6.07 -21.38
N ILE A 116 -3.94 6.10 -21.16
CA ILE A 116 -3.35 6.02 -19.81
C ILE A 116 -3.85 7.14 -18.90
N ASP A 117 -4.08 8.32 -19.47
CA ASP A 117 -4.44 9.52 -18.70
C ASP A 117 -5.91 9.56 -18.29
N GLY A 118 -6.72 8.60 -18.64
CA GLY A 118 -8.11 8.78 -18.30
C GLY A 118 -9.01 7.62 -18.61
N ASP A 119 -9.86 7.76 -19.58
CA ASP A 119 -11.00 6.93 -19.87
C ASP A 119 -10.64 5.61 -20.53
N GLY A 120 -9.64 4.94 -20.00
CA GLY A 120 -8.93 3.93 -20.74
C GLY A 120 -9.35 2.49 -20.57
N ASP A 121 -10.20 2.18 -19.64
CA ASP A 121 -10.49 0.78 -19.35
C ASP A 121 -11.34 0.11 -20.42
N GLY A 122 -11.99 0.87 -21.27
CA GLY A 122 -12.94 0.31 -22.20
C GLY A 122 -14.09 -0.39 -21.52
N ILE A 123 -14.16 -0.29 -20.21
CA ILE A 123 -15.18 -0.88 -19.40
C ILE A 123 -16.22 0.17 -19.08
N ILE A 124 -17.37 -0.28 -18.73
CA ILE A 124 -18.46 0.59 -18.33
C ILE A 124 -18.02 1.53 -17.24
N ARG A 125 -18.25 2.77 -17.45
CA ARG A 125 -17.90 3.80 -16.51
C ARG A 125 -19.13 4.36 -15.83
#